data_0b8ceb6dfc0ab972933b5b7c6028b0b2
#
_entry.id   0b8ceb6dfc0ab972933b5b7c6028b0b2
#
_cell.length_a   1.000
_cell.length_b   1.000
_cell.length_c   1.000
_cell.angle_alpha   90.00
_cell.angle_beta   90.00
_cell.angle_gamma   90.00
#
_symmetry.space_group_name_H-M   'P 1'
#
loop_
_entity.id
_entity.type
_entity.pdbx_description
1 polymer ?
#
loop_
_entity_poly.entity_id
_entity_poly.type
_entity_poly.pdbx_seq_one_letter_code
_entity_poly.pdbx_strand_id
1 'polypeptide(L)'
;SGAGVMDAKKALVEVEGDIEKAIELLREKGMAKAAKKADRVAAEGLTGVFVNGNVAAVVEVNAETDFVAKNAQFVDLVNATAKVIAEGKPANNEEALALTMPSGETLEAAYVSATATIGEKISFRRFALLEKTDAQHFGAYQHNGGRIGVISVIEGGDEALAKQISMHIAAMKPTVLSYKELDEQFVKDELAQLNHVIDQDNESRAMVNKPALPHLKYG
;
A
#
# COMPACT_ATOMS: atom_id res chain seq x y z
N SER A 1 -2.05 27.15 1.46
CA SER A 1 -1.98 26.52 2.79
C SER A 1 -2.90 25.30 2.94
N GLY A 2 -3.91 25.11 2.08
CA GLY A 2 -4.89 24.04 2.21
C GLY A 2 -5.77 24.10 3.48
N ALA A 3 -5.58 25.10 4.34
CA ALA A 3 -6.34 25.27 5.57
C ALA A 3 -7.78 25.72 5.29
N GLY A 4 -8.72 25.36 6.17
CA GLY A 4 -10.10 25.80 6.09
C GLY A 4 -10.20 27.34 6.18
N VAL A 5 -11.20 27.92 5.51
CA VAL A 5 -11.39 29.38 5.40
C VAL A 5 -11.39 30.07 6.77
N MET A 6 -12.02 29.44 7.78
CA MET A 6 -12.09 30.00 9.13
C MET A 6 -10.73 29.97 9.86
N ASP A 7 -9.94 28.92 9.66
CA ASP A 7 -8.60 28.80 10.24
C ASP A 7 -7.64 29.80 9.56
N ALA A 8 -7.73 29.93 8.24
CA ALA A 8 -6.97 30.92 7.48
C ALA A 8 -7.30 32.37 7.92
N LYS A 9 -8.61 32.69 8.11
CA LYS A 9 -9.05 33.99 8.60
C LYS A 9 -8.51 34.28 10.01
N LYS A 10 -8.60 33.32 10.93
CA LYS A 10 -8.08 33.48 12.29
C LYS A 10 -6.57 33.70 12.29
N ALA A 11 -5.83 32.92 11.50
CA ALA A 11 -4.38 33.10 11.39
C ALA A 11 -3.98 34.48 10.84
N LEU A 12 -4.68 34.96 9.81
CA LEU A 12 -4.43 36.32 9.26
C LEU A 12 -4.74 37.42 10.27
N VAL A 13 -5.81 37.30 11.04
CA VAL A 13 -6.13 38.27 12.10
C VAL A 13 -5.06 38.26 13.19
N GLU A 14 -4.57 37.07 13.59
CA GLU A 14 -3.57 36.90 14.66
C GLU A 14 -2.21 37.50 14.28
N VAL A 15 -1.88 37.53 12.99
CA VAL A 15 -0.61 38.11 12.46
C VAL A 15 -0.82 39.45 11.73
N GLU A 16 -1.91 40.15 12.03
CA GLU A 16 -2.20 41.50 11.51
C GLU A 16 -2.20 41.59 9.97
N GLY A 17 -2.60 40.52 9.28
CA GLY A 17 -2.72 40.46 7.83
C GLY A 17 -1.43 40.05 7.08
N ASP A 18 -0.36 39.74 7.79
CA ASP A 18 0.89 39.22 7.18
C ASP A 18 0.66 37.79 6.68
N ILE A 19 0.68 37.62 5.35
CA ILE A 19 0.37 36.36 4.69
C ILE A 19 1.43 35.31 4.99
N GLU A 20 2.70 35.65 4.99
CA GLU A 20 3.80 34.71 5.21
C GLU A 20 3.77 34.18 6.64
N LYS A 21 3.63 35.07 7.61
CA LYS A 21 3.46 34.69 9.02
C LYS A 21 2.18 33.89 9.26
N ALA A 22 1.09 34.19 8.56
CA ALA A 22 -0.15 33.41 8.66
C ALA A 22 0.04 31.98 8.15
N ILE A 23 0.79 31.78 7.06
CA ILE A 23 1.11 30.44 6.55
C ILE A 23 1.97 29.68 7.54
N GLU A 24 2.98 30.31 8.14
CA GLU A 24 3.83 29.67 9.15
C GLU A 24 3.06 29.30 10.41
N LEU A 25 2.22 30.20 10.90
CA LEU A 25 1.32 29.94 12.04
C LEU A 25 0.35 28.79 11.77
N LEU A 26 -0.21 28.70 10.57
CA LEU A 26 -1.06 27.60 10.17
C LEU A 26 -0.30 26.27 10.12
N ARG A 27 0.95 26.30 9.68
CA ARG A 27 1.84 25.13 9.65
C ARG A 27 2.12 24.66 11.09
N GLU A 28 2.52 25.54 12.00
CA GLU A 28 2.76 25.21 13.41
C GLU A 28 1.51 24.63 14.07
N LYS A 29 0.35 25.29 13.89
CA LYS A 29 -0.93 24.79 14.39
C LYS A 29 -1.32 23.44 13.79
N GLY A 30 -0.98 23.19 12.52
CA GLY A 30 -1.13 21.92 11.83
C GLY A 30 -0.28 20.82 12.46
N MET A 31 0.99 21.09 12.70
CA MET A 31 1.91 20.18 13.39
C MET A 31 1.41 19.81 14.79
N ALA A 32 0.94 20.80 15.56
CA ALA A 32 0.37 20.56 16.88
C ALA A 32 -0.92 19.71 16.84
N LYS A 33 -1.79 19.91 15.82
CA LYS A 33 -2.97 19.07 15.59
C LYS A 33 -2.58 17.63 15.21
N ALA A 34 -1.58 17.46 14.36
CA ALA A 34 -1.09 16.14 13.95
C ALA A 34 -0.44 15.39 15.13
N ALA A 35 0.38 16.08 15.93
CA ALA A 35 1.01 15.50 17.12
C ALA A 35 0.00 14.95 18.13
N LYS A 36 -1.12 15.67 18.36
CA LYS A 36 -2.21 15.19 19.24
C LYS A 36 -2.92 13.93 18.74
N LYS A 37 -2.71 13.55 17.48
CA LYS A 37 -3.32 12.36 16.87
C LYS A 37 -2.32 11.23 16.65
N ALA A 38 -1.04 11.43 16.98
CA ALA A 38 0.04 10.49 16.70
C ALA A 38 -0.23 9.09 17.28
N ASP A 39 -0.84 9.00 18.45
CA ASP A 39 -1.12 7.72 19.13
C ASP A 39 -2.45 7.06 18.73
N ARG A 40 -3.22 7.69 17.82
CA ARG A 40 -4.48 7.10 17.36
C ARG A 40 -4.23 5.91 16.45
N VAL A 41 -5.14 4.94 16.49
CA VAL A 41 -5.10 3.79 15.59
C VAL A 41 -5.62 4.19 14.20
N ALA A 42 -4.80 4.00 13.18
CA ALA A 42 -5.16 4.18 11.77
C ALA A 42 -5.06 2.81 11.09
N ALA A 43 -6.18 2.07 11.06
CA ALA A 43 -6.25 0.70 10.55
C ALA A 43 -6.91 0.60 9.17
N GLU A 44 -7.58 1.66 8.75
CA GLU A 44 -8.13 1.80 7.41
C GLU A 44 -7.12 2.49 6.49
N GLY A 45 -7.46 2.66 5.23
CA GLY A 45 -6.62 3.37 4.27
C GLY A 45 -6.63 2.74 2.89
N LEU A 46 -5.62 3.09 2.10
CA LEU A 46 -5.47 2.62 0.72
C LEU A 46 -4.01 2.25 0.42
N THR A 47 -3.87 1.43 -0.60
CA THR A 47 -2.61 1.25 -1.32
C THR A 47 -2.59 2.16 -2.55
N GLY A 48 -1.40 2.68 -2.90
CA GLY A 48 -1.13 3.35 -4.15
C GLY A 48 -0.17 2.51 -4.99
N VAL A 49 -0.36 2.49 -6.30
CA VAL A 49 0.55 1.80 -7.22
C VAL A 49 0.95 2.77 -8.33
N PHE A 50 2.23 2.85 -8.63
CA PHE A 50 2.74 3.68 -9.72
C PHE A 50 3.88 2.99 -10.45
N VAL A 51 3.87 3.08 -11.78
CA VAL A 51 4.91 2.54 -12.66
C VAL A 51 5.59 3.70 -13.38
N ASN A 52 6.91 3.78 -13.27
CA ASN A 52 7.76 4.76 -13.93
C ASN A 52 8.87 4.06 -14.70
N GLY A 53 8.67 3.82 -16.00
CA GLY A 53 9.63 3.09 -16.82
C GLY A 53 9.90 1.68 -16.27
N ASN A 54 11.15 1.45 -15.85
CA ASN A 54 11.60 0.16 -15.31
C ASN A 54 11.52 0.08 -13.76
N VAL A 55 10.75 0.96 -13.13
CA VAL A 55 10.50 0.97 -11.67
C VAL A 55 9.01 0.97 -11.41
N ALA A 56 8.57 0.12 -10.50
CA ALA A 56 7.22 0.14 -9.96
C ALA A 56 7.25 0.30 -8.45
N ALA A 57 6.32 1.09 -7.92
CA ALA A 57 6.13 1.28 -6.49
C ALA A 57 4.73 0.83 -6.07
N VAL A 58 4.62 0.20 -4.91
CA VAL A 58 3.39 0.05 -4.16
C VAL A 58 3.58 0.66 -2.79
N VAL A 59 2.62 1.46 -2.34
CA VAL A 59 2.65 2.14 -1.04
C VAL A 59 1.41 1.78 -0.23
N GLU A 60 1.53 1.83 1.09
CA GLU A 60 0.41 1.71 2.03
C GLU A 60 0.31 2.98 2.86
N VAL A 61 -0.85 3.62 2.78
CA VAL A 61 -1.19 4.84 3.53
C VAL A 61 -2.43 4.57 4.36
N ASN A 62 -2.34 4.80 5.67
CA ASN A 62 -3.41 4.53 6.60
C ASN A 62 -4.14 5.79 7.04
N ALA A 63 -5.43 5.63 7.35
CA ALA A 63 -6.35 6.60 7.95
C ALA A 63 -7.14 5.93 9.08
N GLU A 64 -7.83 6.73 9.91
CA GLU A 64 -8.64 6.20 11.02
C GLU A 64 -9.92 5.53 10.53
N THR A 65 -10.55 6.08 9.46
CA THR A 65 -11.83 5.60 8.94
C THR A 65 -11.82 5.30 7.44
N ASP A 66 -12.74 4.45 7.01
CA ASP A 66 -12.98 4.16 5.59
C ASP A 66 -13.64 5.33 4.84
N PHE A 67 -14.26 6.28 5.54
CA PHE A 67 -14.76 7.52 4.95
C PHE A 67 -13.63 8.37 4.39
N VAL A 68 -12.53 8.51 5.16
CA VAL A 68 -11.32 9.22 4.70
C VAL A 68 -10.67 8.48 3.54
N ALA A 69 -10.65 7.16 3.53
CA ALA A 69 -10.14 6.38 2.42
C ALA A 69 -10.87 6.64 1.08
N LYS A 70 -12.08 7.18 1.11
CA LYS A 70 -12.87 7.60 -0.08
C LYS A 70 -12.76 9.09 -0.39
N ASN A 71 -12.10 9.87 0.45
CA ASN A 71 -11.91 11.30 0.28
C ASN A 71 -10.91 11.57 -0.86
N ALA A 72 -11.26 12.44 -1.81
CA ALA A 72 -10.41 12.76 -2.97
C ALA A 72 -9.02 13.26 -2.56
N GLN A 73 -8.93 14.13 -1.56
CA GLN A 73 -7.65 14.66 -1.08
C GLN A 73 -6.74 13.54 -0.51
N PHE A 74 -7.34 12.54 0.16
CA PHE A 74 -6.59 11.38 0.65
C PHE A 74 -6.13 10.50 -0.52
N VAL A 75 -7.00 10.23 -1.48
CA VAL A 75 -6.67 9.43 -2.69
C VAL A 75 -5.55 10.10 -3.49
N ASP A 76 -5.62 11.42 -3.67
CA ASP A 76 -4.58 12.20 -4.36
C ASP A 76 -3.23 12.12 -3.63
N LEU A 77 -3.22 12.19 -2.31
CA LEU A 77 -2.00 12.03 -1.50
C LEU A 77 -1.41 10.62 -1.66
N VAL A 78 -2.23 9.57 -1.63
CA VAL A 78 -1.78 8.17 -1.84
C VAL A 78 -1.13 8.01 -3.20
N ASN A 79 -1.77 8.53 -4.26
CA ASN A 79 -1.25 8.45 -5.63
C ASN A 79 0.05 9.27 -5.79
N ALA A 80 0.09 10.48 -5.24
CA ALA A 80 1.28 11.31 -5.26
C ALA A 80 2.43 10.65 -4.49
N THR A 81 2.17 10.01 -3.36
CA THR A 81 3.16 9.24 -2.60
C THR A 81 3.76 8.12 -3.44
N ALA A 82 2.92 7.29 -4.09
CA ALA A 82 3.40 6.20 -4.93
C ALA A 82 4.29 6.71 -6.08
N LYS A 83 3.91 7.83 -6.70
CA LYS A 83 4.67 8.47 -7.77
C LYS A 83 6.04 8.95 -7.28
N VAL A 84 6.07 9.74 -6.21
CA VAL A 84 7.31 10.31 -5.67
C VAL A 84 8.28 9.21 -5.23
N ILE A 85 7.76 8.10 -4.66
CA ILE A 85 8.58 6.95 -4.26
C ILE A 85 9.14 6.21 -5.48
N ALA A 86 8.35 5.99 -6.54
CA ALA A 86 8.83 5.36 -7.76
C ALA A 86 9.91 6.20 -8.47
N GLU A 87 9.79 7.52 -8.42
CA GLU A 87 10.74 8.46 -9.02
C GLU A 87 12.01 8.61 -8.15
N GLY A 88 11.85 8.70 -6.82
CA GLY A 88 12.94 8.96 -5.88
C GLY A 88 13.71 7.73 -5.44
N LYS A 89 13.13 6.53 -5.57
CA LYS A 89 13.75 5.24 -5.20
C LYS A 89 14.39 5.22 -3.80
N PRO A 90 13.69 5.61 -2.74
CA PRO A 90 14.26 5.63 -1.40
C PRO A 90 14.58 4.21 -0.92
N ALA A 91 15.61 4.07 -0.09
CA ALA A 91 16.01 2.77 0.45
C ALA A 91 15.16 2.34 1.66
N ASN A 92 14.53 3.28 2.35
CA ASN A 92 13.75 3.05 3.56
C ASN A 92 12.68 4.13 3.76
N ASN A 93 11.82 3.95 4.77
CA ASN A 93 10.73 4.89 5.07
C ASN A 93 11.23 6.29 5.46
N GLU A 94 12.37 6.42 6.11
CA GLU A 94 12.95 7.71 6.52
C GLU A 94 13.35 8.51 5.28
N GLU A 95 14.06 7.89 4.36
CA GLU A 95 14.39 8.51 3.07
C GLU A 95 13.15 8.84 2.24
N ALA A 96 12.13 7.95 2.26
CA ALA A 96 10.88 8.18 1.59
C ALA A 96 10.17 9.44 2.11
N LEU A 97 10.09 9.62 3.42
CA LEU A 97 9.47 10.79 4.06
C LEU A 97 10.23 12.11 3.77
N ALA A 98 11.52 12.04 3.49
CA ALA A 98 12.35 13.19 3.12
C ALA A 98 12.22 13.60 1.65
N LEU A 99 11.59 12.78 0.79
CA LEU A 99 11.41 13.11 -0.62
C LEU A 99 10.55 14.37 -0.79
N THR A 100 10.91 15.18 -1.79
CA THR A 100 10.19 16.40 -2.12
C THR A 100 9.00 16.10 -3.03
N MET A 101 7.84 16.56 -2.62
CA MET A 101 6.60 16.50 -3.38
C MET A 101 6.58 17.57 -4.49
N PRO A 102 5.74 17.44 -5.52
CA PRO A 102 5.56 18.49 -6.53
C PRO A 102 5.13 19.85 -5.97
N SER A 103 4.54 19.87 -4.77
CA SER A 103 4.19 21.09 -4.03
C SER A 103 5.39 21.82 -3.46
N GLY A 104 6.59 21.21 -3.45
CA GLY A 104 7.81 21.76 -2.86
C GLY A 104 8.01 21.43 -1.39
N GLU A 105 7.05 20.80 -0.74
CA GLU A 105 7.17 20.29 0.64
C GLU A 105 7.73 18.87 0.68
N THR A 106 8.21 18.41 1.83
CA THR A 106 8.59 17.01 2.01
C THR A 106 7.34 16.13 2.11
N LEU A 107 7.49 14.83 1.81
CA LEU A 107 6.41 13.86 1.97
C LEU A 107 5.92 13.84 3.42
N GLU A 108 6.81 13.92 4.41
CA GLU A 108 6.45 14.04 5.83
C GLU A 108 5.57 15.26 6.11
N ALA A 109 5.96 16.43 5.59
CA ALA A 109 5.17 17.66 5.76
C ALA A 109 3.78 17.53 5.11
N ALA A 110 3.68 16.86 3.96
CA ALA A 110 2.41 16.60 3.30
C ALA A 110 1.48 15.72 4.17
N TYR A 111 2.00 14.70 4.85
CA TYR A 111 1.22 13.89 5.78
C TYR A 111 0.75 14.66 7.02
N VAL A 112 1.61 15.52 7.57
CA VAL A 112 1.24 16.43 8.66
C VAL A 112 0.11 17.38 8.22
N SER A 113 0.26 17.99 7.06
CA SER A 113 -0.76 18.89 6.47
C SER A 113 -2.08 18.17 6.22
N ALA A 114 -2.04 16.95 5.68
CA ALA A 114 -3.22 16.12 5.44
C ALA A 114 -3.93 15.77 6.77
N THR A 115 -3.18 15.34 7.79
CA THR A 115 -3.72 15.05 9.13
C THR A 115 -4.41 16.27 9.75
N ALA A 116 -3.81 17.46 9.60
CA ALA A 116 -4.38 18.70 10.12
C ALA A 116 -5.66 19.13 9.39
N THR A 117 -5.70 18.92 8.05
CA THR A 117 -6.79 19.37 7.18
C THR A 117 -7.96 18.40 7.19
N ILE A 118 -7.69 17.10 7.04
CA ILE A 118 -8.71 16.04 7.02
C ILE A 118 -9.27 15.80 8.42
N GLY A 119 -8.45 16.00 9.45
CA GLY A 119 -8.89 15.88 10.85
C GLY A 119 -8.75 14.47 11.43
N GLU A 120 -8.18 13.52 10.69
CA GLU A 120 -7.84 12.17 11.14
C GLU A 120 -6.33 11.95 11.08
N LYS A 121 -5.82 10.96 11.84
CA LYS A 121 -4.44 10.51 11.67
C LYS A 121 -4.26 9.91 10.28
N ILE A 122 -3.37 10.51 9.50
CA ILE A 122 -2.93 9.99 8.21
C ILE A 122 -1.47 9.58 8.37
N SER A 123 -1.12 8.36 8.02
CA SER A 123 0.24 7.85 8.18
C SER A 123 0.72 7.05 6.97
N PHE A 124 1.93 7.33 6.55
CA PHE A 124 2.68 6.49 5.63
C PHE A 124 3.20 5.26 6.40
N ARG A 125 2.78 4.07 6.01
CA ARG A 125 3.13 2.86 6.71
C ARG A 125 4.37 2.19 6.13
N ARG A 126 4.33 1.93 4.82
CA ARG A 126 5.39 1.21 4.12
C ARG A 126 5.25 1.35 2.61
N PHE A 127 6.31 0.93 1.94
CA PHE A 127 6.32 0.79 0.48
C PHE A 127 7.15 -0.44 0.07
N ALA A 128 7.00 -0.82 -1.19
CA ALA A 128 7.92 -1.71 -1.88
C ALA A 128 8.20 -1.17 -3.27
N LEU A 129 9.43 -1.38 -3.73
CA LEU A 129 9.89 -1.05 -5.07
C LEU A 129 10.26 -2.34 -5.79
N LEU A 130 9.87 -2.45 -7.04
CA LEU A 130 10.36 -3.46 -7.96
C LEU A 130 11.03 -2.77 -9.14
N GLU A 131 12.16 -3.32 -9.58
CA GLU A 131 12.83 -2.95 -10.81
C GLU A 131 12.74 -4.10 -11.82
N LYS A 132 12.65 -3.77 -13.09
CA LYS A 132 12.64 -4.75 -14.18
C LYS A 132 13.65 -4.38 -15.24
N THR A 133 14.07 -5.37 -16.01
CA THR A 133 14.77 -5.18 -17.28
C THR A 133 13.79 -4.90 -18.42
N ASP A 134 14.28 -4.48 -19.58
CA ASP A 134 13.43 -4.25 -20.76
C ASP A 134 12.80 -5.54 -21.30
N ALA A 135 13.38 -6.71 -20.98
CA ALA A 135 12.84 -8.02 -21.36
C ALA A 135 11.73 -8.55 -20.43
N GLN A 136 11.46 -7.85 -19.32
CA GLN A 136 10.47 -8.22 -18.32
C GLN A 136 9.26 -7.29 -18.38
N HIS A 137 8.14 -7.74 -17.83
CA HIS A 137 6.89 -6.99 -17.81
C HIS A 137 6.41 -6.74 -16.38
N PHE A 138 5.94 -5.51 -16.10
CA PHE A 138 5.24 -5.21 -14.86
C PHE A 138 3.78 -5.64 -14.93
N GLY A 139 3.32 -6.30 -13.86
CA GLY A 139 1.92 -6.33 -13.50
C GLY A 139 1.67 -5.31 -12.40
N ALA A 140 0.68 -4.46 -12.60
CA ALA A 140 0.23 -3.48 -11.62
C ALA A 140 -1.30 -3.54 -11.52
N TYR A 141 -1.81 -3.76 -10.30
CA TYR A 141 -3.24 -3.92 -10.08
C TYR A 141 -3.66 -3.37 -8.72
N GLN A 142 -4.76 -2.65 -8.72
CA GLN A 142 -5.45 -2.20 -7.51
C GLN A 142 -6.85 -2.79 -7.48
N HIS A 143 -7.20 -3.44 -6.38
CA HIS A 143 -8.51 -4.06 -6.17
C HIS A 143 -9.31 -3.27 -5.13
N ASN A 144 -10.64 -3.26 -5.33
CA ASN A 144 -11.59 -2.65 -4.40
C ASN A 144 -11.23 -1.20 -4.04
N GLY A 145 -11.01 -0.37 -5.09
CA GLY A 145 -10.72 1.06 -4.91
C GLY A 145 -9.39 1.35 -4.23
N GLY A 146 -8.40 0.44 -4.35
CA GLY A 146 -7.08 0.60 -3.74
C GLY A 146 -6.92 -0.07 -2.37
N ARG A 147 -7.90 -0.81 -1.87
CA ARG A 147 -7.75 -1.57 -0.61
C ARG A 147 -6.69 -2.67 -0.69
N ILE A 148 -6.45 -3.19 -1.89
CA ILE A 148 -5.37 -4.13 -2.17
C ILE A 148 -4.60 -3.60 -3.38
N GLY A 149 -3.30 -3.43 -3.24
CA GLY A 149 -2.39 -3.08 -4.32
C GLY A 149 -1.38 -4.20 -4.55
N VAL A 150 -1.13 -4.52 -5.81
CA VAL A 150 -0.16 -5.55 -6.22
C VAL A 150 0.71 -4.99 -7.31
N ILE A 151 2.01 -5.19 -7.16
CA ILE A 151 2.99 -5.08 -8.23
C ILE A 151 3.71 -6.41 -8.41
N SER A 152 3.95 -6.81 -9.64
CA SER A 152 4.71 -8.02 -9.98
C SER A 152 5.62 -7.78 -11.17
N VAL A 153 6.69 -8.56 -11.26
CA VAL A 153 7.57 -8.63 -12.43
C VAL A 153 7.51 -10.04 -12.97
N ILE A 154 7.27 -10.17 -14.26
CA ILE A 154 7.30 -11.47 -14.94
C ILE A 154 8.36 -11.46 -16.02
N GLU A 155 8.97 -12.63 -16.26
CA GLU A 155 9.84 -12.90 -17.38
C GLU A 155 9.07 -13.69 -18.42
N GLY A 156 9.07 -13.21 -19.66
CA GLY A 156 8.21 -13.76 -20.72
C GLY A 156 6.76 -13.30 -20.65
N GLY A 157 5.97 -13.66 -21.65
CA GLY A 157 4.59 -13.18 -21.79
C GLY A 157 4.52 -11.72 -22.25
N ASP A 158 3.53 -11.00 -21.74
CA ASP A 158 3.27 -9.58 -22.02
C ASP A 158 2.67 -8.84 -20.81
N GLU A 159 2.44 -7.55 -20.95
CA GLU A 159 1.81 -6.73 -19.88
C GLU A 159 0.40 -7.22 -19.50
N ALA A 160 -0.36 -7.77 -20.46
CA ALA A 160 -1.70 -8.28 -20.19
C ALA A 160 -1.64 -9.50 -19.26
N LEU A 161 -0.70 -10.43 -19.53
CA LEU A 161 -0.44 -11.58 -18.66
C LEU A 161 0.06 -11.13 -17.28
N ALA A 162 0.99 -10.19 -17.21
CA ALA A 162 1.50 -9.66 -15.96
C ALA A 162 0.38 -9.05 -15.09
N LYS A 163 -0.53 -8.31 -15.72
CA LYS A 163 -1.71 -7.77 -15.05
C LYS A 163 -2.66 -8.87 -14.54
N GLN A 164 -2.91 -9.91 -15.34
CA GLN A 164 -3.75 -11.04 -14.93
C GLN A 164 -3.14 -11.78 -13.74
N ILE A 165 -1.82 -11.98 -13.71
CA ILE A 165 -1.09 -12.55 -12.59
C ILE A 165 -1.27 -11.68 -11.35
N SER A 166 -1.12 -10.35 -11.46
CA SER A 166 -1.34 -9.42 -10.34
C SER A 166 -2.78 -9.46 -9.82
N MET A 167 -3.77 -9.62 -10.70
CA MET A 167 -5.17 -9.83 -10.30
C MET A 167 -5.35 -11.13 -9.53
N HIS A 168 -4.71 -12.21 -9.98
CA HIS A 168 -4.73 -13.49 -9.29
C HIS A 168 -4.07 -13.41 -7.91
N ILE A 169 -2.92 -12.75 -7.80
CA ILE A 169 -2.23 -12.48 -6.53
C ILE A 169 -3.15 -11.71 -5.57
N ALA A 170 -3.85 -10.67 -6.05
CA ALA A 170 -4.79 -9.91 -5.23
C ALA A 170 -5.95 -10.78 -4.68
N ALA A 171 -6.42 -11.73 -5.48
CA ALA A 171 -7.49 -12.66 -5.09
C ALA A 171 -7.01 -13.73 -4.10
N MET A 172 -5.86 -14.36 -4.36
CA MET A 172 -5.34 -15.48 -3.60
C MET A 172 -4.57 -15.07 -2.34
N LYS A 173 -4.07 -13.82 -2.30
CA LYS A 173 -3.31 -13.25 -1.16
C LYS A 173 -2.18 -14.16 -0.66
N PRO A 174 -1.26 -14.61 -1.54
CA PRO A 174 -0.15 -15.46 -1.13
C PRO A 174 0.71 -14.73 -0.08
N THR A 175 1.24 -15.48 0.86
CA THR A 175 2.12 -14.94 1.92
C THR A 175 3.57 -14.83 1.49
N VAL A 176 3.98 -15.62 0.50
CA VAL A 176 5.34 -15.70 -0.02
C VAL A 176 5.31 -15.90 -1.54
N LEU A 177 6.41 -15.61 -2.22
CA LEU A 177 6.56 -15.84 -3.65
C LEU A 177 6.73 -17.34 -3.98
N SER A 178 7.42 -18.09 -3.12
CA SER A 178 7.71 -19.51 -3.30
C SER A 178 7.61 -20.26 -1.97
N TYR A 179 7.16 -21.52 -2.00
CA TYR A 179 7.14 -22.38 -0.82
C TYR A 179 8.53 -22.54 -0.18
N LYS A 180 9.61 -22.29 -0.92
CA LYS A 180 11.00 -22.32 -0.42
C LYS A 180 11.30 -21.22 0.60
N GLU A 181 10.45 -20.21 0.68
CA GLU A 181 10.55 -19.12 1.67
C GLU A 181 9.76 -19.42 2.96
N LEU A 182 9.00 -20.53 2.97
CA LEU A 182 8.27 -20.98 4.14
C LEU A 182 9.17 -21.85 5.04
N ASP A 183 8.84 -21.89 6.32
CA ASP A 183 9.45 -22.82 7.26
C ASP A 183 9.22 -24.27 6.84
N GLU A 184 10.26 -25.11 6.88
CA GLU A 184 10.17 -26.50 6.43
C GLU A 184 9.15 -27.30 7.24
N GLN A 185 9.04 -27.05 8.55
CA GLN A 185 8.08 -27.76 9.38
C GLN A 185 6.65 -27.38 9.02
N PHE A 186 6.40 -26.10 8.78
CA PHE A 186 5.11 -25.61 8.29
C PHE A 186 4.72 -26.29 6.98
N VAL A 187 5.64 -26.37 6.01
CA VAL A 187 5.38 -27.04 4.70
C VAL A 187 5.07 -28.52 4.89
N LYS A 188 5.80 -29.23 5.79
CA LYS A 188 5.53 -30.65 6.10
C LYS A 188 4.17 -30.85 6.74
N ASP A 189 3.81 -30.00 7.68
CA ASP A 189 2.54 -30.10 8.40
C ASP A 189 1.35 -29.82 7.47
N GLU A 190 1.42 -28.81 6.63
CA GLU A 190 0.41 -28.50 5.62
C GLU A 190 0.26 -29.66 4.60
N LEU A 191 1.37 -30.20 4.11
CA LEU A 191 1.37 -31.33 3.20
C LEU A 191 0.73 -32.57 3.82
N ALA A 192 1.02 -32.84 5.10
CA ALA A 192 0.42 -33.95 5.84
C ALA A 192 -1.09 -33.78 5.99
N GLN A 193 -1.56 -32.55 6.32
CA GLN A 193 -2.98 -32.25 6.42
C GLN A 193 -3.71 -32.42 5.07
N LEU A 194 -3.13 -31.90 3.98
CA LEU A 194 -3.71 -32.06 2.64
C LEU A 194 -3.77 -33.52 2.21
N ASN A 195 -2.73 -34.30 2.48
CA ASN A 195 -2.72 -35.73 2.18
C ASN A 195 -3.73 -36.52 3.04
N HIS A 196 -3.94 -36.12 4.30
CA HIS A 196 -5.01 -36.70 5.11
C HIS A 196 -6.41 -36.46 4.52
N VAL A 197 -6.68 -35.28 3.98
CA VAL A 197 -7.94 -34.99 3.26
C VAL A 197 -8.08 -35.87 2.02
N ILE A 198 -6.97 -36.08 1.27
CA ILE A 198 -6.97 -37.00 0.11
C ILE A 198 -7.26 -38.43 0.53
N ASP A 199 -6.75 -38.89 1.68
CA ASP A 199 -7.04 -40.23 2.21
C ASP A 199 -8.52 -40.40 2.52
N GLN A 200 -9.14 -39.42 3.19
CA GLN A 200 -10.59 -39.44 3.46
C GLN A 200 -11.42 -39.45 2.15
N ASP A 201 -11.01 -38.65 1.14
CA ASP A 201 -11.69 -38.70 -0.17
C ASP A 201 -11.48 -40.06 -0.85
N ASN A 202 -10.30 -40.65 -0.75
CA ASN A 202 -10.00 -41.97 -1.29
C ASN A 202 -10.85 -43.09 -0.65
N GLU A 203 -11.10 -43.01 0.65
CA GLU A 203 -12.05 -43.96 1.31
C GLU A 203 -13.44 -43.82 0.68
N SER A 204 -13.93 -42.62 0.51
CA SER A 204 -15.22 -42.34 -0.12
C SER A 204 -15.26 -42.79 -1.59
N ARG A 205 -14.16 -42.61 -2.32
CA ARG A 205 -14.00 -43.04 -3.74
C ARG A 205 -14.01 -44.56 -3.86
N ALA A 206 -13.37 -45.27 -2.92
CA ALA A 206 -13.36 -46.72 -2.89
C ALA A 206 -14.76 -47.31 -2.76
N MET A 207 -15.64 -46.70 -1.94
CA MET A 207 -17.02 -47.14 -1.76
C MET A 207 -17.84 -47.11 -3.06
N VAL A 208 -17.46 -46.28 -4.03
CA VAL A 208 -18.14 -46.14 -5.34
C VAL A 208 -17.28 -46.63 -6.51
N ASN A 209 -16.27 -47.43 -6.24
CA ASN A 209 -15.35 -48.03 -7.23
C ASN A 209 -14.64 -47.01 -8.13
N LYS A 210 -14.32 -45.82 -7.59
CA LYS A 210 -13.49 -44.82 -8.29
C LYS A 210 -12.00 -44.99 -7.98
N PRO A 211 -11.08 -44.68 -8.92
CA PRO A 211 -9.64 -44.79 -8.68
C PRO A 211 -9.22 -43.80 -7.57
N ALA A 212 -8.26 -44.22 -6.74
CA ALA A 212 -7.66 -43.37 -5.73
C ALA A 212 -6.90 -42.18 -6.33
N LEU A 213 -6.94 -41.06 -5.64
CA LEU A 213 -6.11 -39.88 -5.94
C LEU A 213 -4.71 -40.07 -5.33
N PRO A 214 -3.66 -39.66 -6.02
CA PRO A 214 -2.31 -39.72 -5.47
C PRO A 214 -2.11 -38.66 -4.38
N HIS A 215 -1.24 -38.96 -3.43
CA HIS A 215 -0.77 -37.96 -2.46
C HIS A 215 -0.02 -36.82 -3.16
N LEU A 216 -0.17 -35.64 -2.59
CA LEU A 216 0.61 -34.48 -3.00
C LEU A 216 2.06 -34.62 -2.51
N LYS A 217 2.97 -34.08 -3.29
CA LYS A 217 4.39 -33.95 -2.99
C LYS A 217 4.79 -32.52 -3.32
N TYR A 218 5.74 -31.95 -2.57
CA TYR A 218 6.34 -30.72 -3.06
C TYR A 218 7.37 -31.05 -4.15
N GLY A 219 7.31 -30.25 -5.22
CA GLY A 219 8.18 -30.41 -6.37
C GLY A 219 9.57 -29.87 -6.15
#